data_8923832b303ab5c6f2c5c0e36297d36e
#
_entry.id   8923832b303ab5c6f2c5c0e36297d36e
#
_cell.length_a   1.000
_cell.length_b   1.000
_cell.length_c   1.000
_cell.angle_alpha   90.00
_cell.angle_beta   90.00
_cell.angle_gamma   90.00
#
_symmetry.space_group_name_H-M   'P 1'
#
loop_
_entity.id
_entity.type
_entity.pdbx_description
1 polymer ?
#
loop_
_entity_poly.entity_id
_entity_poly.type
_entity_poly.pdbx_seq_one_letter_code
_entity_poly.pdbx_strand_id
1 'polypeptide(L)'
;MVRSASAQVPRRNRGRSVLLAVLIALPIGTTSSFAQLRGHGGPVRALAISADGQSAISGSFDSTAIRWSLTRNAAEQVLRFHSDAVNAVALLADGRAATAGADGRIAIWTFGKAEPDAVFEGHTAPIVALAASPDGATLASASWDHTVRLWPLAGGAPRVLDEHTQNVNGVAFTADGRALVSVSYDLSVRIWPLSDAQTPTVVPMPTPLNAVAVGMDGEIAVGGADGKVYFLTAGGAPAGEVAAGPRPVISISISPDGALVAAAGIAGTVAVIDRKARTLTRTLVGPGLPVWSVVFLPDSRTLLTGGADNIIRRWNAATGEPIDPILLEAAGDPLAAYAGDRGAEVFRACVACHTLGAEQANRAGPTLAGIFGRRIATTPGYNFSEALKRLDIVWTPETVSKLFEIGPQAYTPGTKMPEQRIGSEQDRAALVQFLERATKK
;
A
#
# COMPACT_ATOMS: atom_id res chain seq x y z
N MET A 1 43.05 34.06 102.16
CA MET A 1 43.00 32.69 101.66
C MET A 1 41.54 32.37 101.28
N VAL A 2 41.13 32.53 100.12
CA VAL A 2 39.93 31.90 99.58
C VAL A 2 40.04 31.88 98.05
N ARG A 3 40.03 30.76 97.45
CA ARG A 3 40.16 30.55 96.01
C ARG A 3 38.82 30.78 95.33
N SER A 4 38.80 31.61 94.31
CA SER A 4 37.66 31.83 93.38
C SER A 4 37.64 30.71 92.33
N ALA A 5 36.53 30.04 92.22
CA ALA A 5 36.25 29.08 91.13
C ALA A 5 35.52 29.75 89.96
N SER A 6 36.14 29.78 88.81
CA SER A 6 35.53 30.30 87.57
C SER A 6 34.73 29.18 86.89
N ALA A 7 33.44 29.45 86.68
CA ALA A 7 32.57 28.63 85.94
C ALA A 7 32.77 28.81 84.41
N GLN A 8 33.06 27.75 83.72
CA GLN A 8 33.11 27.66 82.23
C GLN A 8 31.69 27.45 81.63
N VAL A 9 31.33 28.35 80.75
CA VAL A 9 30.09 28.25 79.92
C VAL A 9 30.36 27.41 78.71
N PRO A 10 29.56 26.42 78.38
CA PRO A 10 29.78 25.57 77.20
C PRO A 10 29.38 26.32 75.92
N ARG A 11 30.28 26.36 74.94
CA ARG A 11 30.06 26.85 73.58
C ARG A 11 29.05 25.93 72.83
N ARG A 12 27.92 26.53 72.39
CA ARG A 12 26.96 25.91 71.46
C ARG A 12 27.61 25.74 70.09
N ASN A 13 27.80 24.47 69.69
CA ASN A 13 28.21 24.08 68.34
C ASN A 13 27.02 24.24 67.39
N ARG A 14 27.10 25.22 66.44
CA ARG A 14 26.15 25.36 65.35
C ARG A 14 26.48 24.33 64.30
N GLY A 15 25.75 23.21 64.30
CA GLY A 15 25.77 22.25 63.23
C GLY A 15 25.25 22.89 61.91
N ARG A 16 26.12 22.95 60.92
CA ARG A 16 25.73 23.25 59.55
C ARG A 16 25.01 22.01 58.98
N SER A 17 23.67 22.08 58.86
CA SER A 17 22.90 21.10 58.09
C SER A 17 23.23 21.28 56.60
N VAL A 18 23.97 20.35 56.03
CA VAL A 18 24.17 20.25 54.59
C VAL A 18 22.91 19.55 54.07
N LEU A 19 22.00 20.29 53.44
CA LEU A 19 20.91 19.73 52.65
C LEU A 19 21.55 19.09 51.40
N LEU A 20 21.61 17.78 51.41
CA LEU A 20 21.93 16.99 50.21
C LEU A 20 20.69 16.99 49.30
N ALA A 21 20.68 17.90 48.29
CA ALA A 21 19.66 17.85 47.22
C ALA A 21 19.92 16.60 46.37
N VAL A 22 19.15 15.54 46.61
CA VAL A 22 19.10 14.38 45.75
C VAL A 22 18.35 14.83 44.47
N LEU A 23 19.08 15.17 43.41
CA LEU A 23 18.56 15.29 42.06
C LEU A 23 18.12 13.90 41.62
N ILE A 24 16.82 13.62 41.72
CA ILE A 24 16.20 12.49 41.06
C ILE A 24 16.22 12.87 39.58
N ALA A 25 17.21 12.37 38.83
CA ALA A 25 17.18 12.37 37.40
C ALA A 25 16.04 11.41 36.97
N LEU A 26 14.88 11.96 36.67
CA LEU A 26 13.83 11.25 35.93
C LEU A 26 14.47 10.78 34.62
N PRO A 27 14.41 9.49 34.27
CA PRO A 27 14.83 9.04 32.97
C PRO A 27 13.93 9.80 31.97
N ILE A 28 14.52 10.67 31.14
CA ILE A 28 13.89 11.18 29.93
C ILE A 28 13.66 9.91 29.13
N GLY A 29 12.44 9.37 29.21
CA GLY A 29 12.02 8.28 28.36
C GLY A 29 12.26 8.74 26.92
N THR A 30 13.28 8.18 26.28
CA THR A 30 13.41 8.25 24.84
C THR A 30 12.14 7.59 24.32
N THR A 31 11.20 8.41 23.86
CA THR A 31 10.09 7.93 23.06
C THR A 31 10.73 7.23 21.89
N SER A 32 10.70 5.90 21.90
CA SER A 32 11.11 5.11 20.76
C SER A 32 10.25 5.59 19.60
N SER A 33 10.84 6.35 18.70
CA SER A 33 10.19 6.78 17.47
C SER A 33 9.96 5.52 16.66
N PHE A 34 8.72 5.06 16.62
CA PHE A 34 8.35 3.89 15.83
C PHE A 34 8.48 4.25 14.36
N ALA A 35 9.40 3.60 13.63
CA ALA A 35 9.63 3.91 12.22
C ALA A 35 8.62 3.23 11.27
N GLN A 36 7.53 2.71 11.82
CA GLN A 36 6.37 2.31 11.03
C GLN A 36 5.52 3.53 10.69
N LEU A 37 5.24 3.72 9.40
CA LEU A 37 4.38 4.83 8.97
C LEU A 37 2.92 4.37 9.05
N ARG A 38 2.16 5.03 9.90
CA ARG A 38 0.73 4.76 10.15
C ARG A 38 -0.08 6.00 9.83
N GLY A 39 -1.21 5.85 9.14
CA GLY A 39 -2.07 6.99 8.78
C GLY A 39 -3.18 6.64 7.83
N HIS A 40 -3.01 5.57 7.03
CA HIS A 40 -4.08 5.09 6.16
C HIS A 40 -5.17 4.36 6.94
N GLY A 41 -6.43 4.58 6.54
CA GLY A 41 -7.59 3.85 7.03
C GLY A 41 -7.87 2.54 6.29
N GLY A 42 -7.11 2.24 5.23
CA GLY A 42 -7.24 1.04 4.41
C GLY A 42 -5.87 0.50 3.96
N PRO A 43 -5.85 -0.68 3.30
CA PRO A 43 -4.63 -1.28 2.78
C PRO A 43 -3.79 -0.33 1.94
N VAL A 44 -2.46 -0.35 2.15
CA VAL A 44 -1.52 0.43 1.36
C VAL A 44 -1.25 -0.31 0.05
N ARG A 45 -1.69 0.28 -1.07
CA ARG A 45 -1.66 -0.35 -2.40
C ARG A 45 -0.42 0.02 -3.21
N ALA A 46 0.10 1.23 -3.04
CA ALA A 46 1.21 1.76 -3.82
C ALA A 46 2.17 2.56 -2.96
N LEU A 47 3.45 2.55 -3.35
CA LEU A 47 4.54 3.31 -2.73
C LEU A 47 5.46 3.88 -3.81
N ALA A 48 5.91 5.11 -3.62
CA ALA A 48 7.03 5.70 -4.36
C ALA A 48 7.92 6.50 -3.41
N ILE A 49 9.22 6.55 -3.71
CA ILE A 49 10.25 7.16 -2.88
C ILE A 49 10.88 8.31 -3.65
N SER A 50 11.17 9.42 -2.97
CA SER A 50 11.95 10.53 -3.55
C SER A 50 13.40 10.12 -3.84
N ALA A 51 14.00 10.74 -4.84
CA ALA A 51 15.37 10.42 -5.26
C ALA A 51 16.42 10.60 -4.14
N ASP A 52 16.15 11.49 -3.18
CA ASP A 52 17.00 11.71 -2.00
C ASP A 52 16.72 10.73 -0.85
N GLY A 53 15.70 9.88 -0.97
CA GLY A 53 15.30 8.93 0.06
C GLY A 53 14.69 9.55 1.32
N GLN A 54 14.38 10.84 1.32
CA GLN A 54 13.87 11.52 2.51
C GLN A 54 12.35 11.56 2.61
N SER A 55 11.67 11.40 1.49
CA SER A 55 10.21 11.42 1.40
C SER A 55 9.68 10.19 0.69
N ALA A 56 8.45 9.84 1.02
CA ALA A 56 7.67 8.84 0.30
C ALA A 56 6.27 9.36 0.02
N ILE A 57 5.62 8.76 -0.97
CA ILE A 57 4.19 8.88 -1.17
C ILE A 57 3.57 7.47 -1.20
N SER A 58 2.42 7.32 -0.57
CA SER A 58 1.64 6.09 -0.59
C SER A 58 0.24 6.32 -1.11
N GLY A 59 -0.31 5.33 -1.79
CA GLY A 59 -1.71 5.26 -2.18
C GLY A 59 -2.41 4.11 -1.48
N SER A 60 -3.70 4.27 -1.17
CA SER A 60 -4.44 3.30 -0.37
C SER A 60 -5.86 3.06 -0.89
N PHE A 61 -6.41 1.91 -0.50
CA PHE A 61 -7.81 1.57 -0.68
C PHE A 61 -8.78 2.51 0.06
N ASP A 62 -8.28 3.35 0.99
CA ASP A 62 -9.09 4.39 1.65
C ASP A 62 -9.35 5.62 0.77
N SER A 63 -9.02 5.56 -0.51
CA SER A 63 -9.16 6.62 -1.52
C SER A 63 -8.25 7.83 -1.29
N THR A 64 -7.23 7.71 -0.43
CA THR A 64 -6.28 8.78 -0.17
C THR A 64 -4.86 8.41 -0.60
N ALA A 65 -4.05 9.44 -0.86
CA ALA A 65 -2.61 9.30 -0.85
C ALA A 65 -2.03 10.10 0.31
N ILE A 66 -0.88 9.67 0.84
CA ILE A 66 -0.20 10.36 1.95
C ILE A 66 1.25 10.60 1.57
N ARG A 67 1.70 11.86 1.71
CA ARG A 67 3.11 12.21 1.71
C ARG A 67 3.70 11.99 3.09
N TRP A 68 4.85 11.36 3.14
CA TRP A 68 5.56 11.02 4.36
C TRP A 68 6.94 11.65 4.40
N SER A 69 7.35 12.13 5.56
CA SER A 69 8.75 12.36 5.88
C SER A 69 9.35 11.06 6.42
N LEU A 70 10.32 10.50 5.71
CA LEU A 70 11.01 9.28 6.14
C LEU A 70 12.02 9.54 7.26
N THR A 71 12.52 10.77 7.36
CA THR A 71 13.43 11.19 8.42
C THR A 71 12.73 11.43 9.76
N ARG A 72 11.48 11.92 9.71
CA ARG A 72 10.66 12.19 10.91
C ARG A 72 9.67 11.07 11.23
N ASN A 73 9.56 10.07 10.37
CA ASN A 73 8.56 9.00 10.46
C ASN A 73 7.12 9.54 10.63
N ALA A 74 6.76 10.55 9.87
CA ALA A 74 5.51 11.27 10.04
C ALA A 74 4.81 11.53 8.70
N ALA A 75 3.47 11.48 8.73
CA ALA A 75 2.65 11.99 7.64
C ALA A 75 2.79 13.51 7.59
N GLU A 76 3.06 14.04 6.39
CA GLU A 76 3.18 15.49 6.15
C GLU A 76 1.92 16.06 5.51
N GLN A 77 1.29 15.28 4.61
CA GLN A 77 0.11 15.74 3.91
C GLN A 77 -0.74 14.54 3.48
N VAL A 78 -2.05 14.66 3.65
CA VAL A 78 -3.04 13.72 3.12
C VAL A 78 -3.68 14.35 1.88
N LEU A 79 -3.57 13.67 0.74
CA LEU A 79 -4.11 14.08 -0.55
C LEU A 79 -5.47 13.39 -0.76
N ARG A 80 -6.53 14.19 -0.95
CA ARG A 80 -7.91 13.72 -1.07
C ARG A 80 -8.50 14.24 -2.37
N PHE A 81 -8.67 13.36 -3.34
CA PHE A 81 -9.27 13.70 -4.65
C PHE A 81 -10.06 12.52 -5.21
N HIS A 82 -9.45 11.33 -5.15
CA HIS A 82 -10.03 10.15 -5.78
C HIS A 82 -11.33 9.73 -5.09
N SER A 83 -12.29 9.32 -5.90
CA SER A 83 -13.57 8.77 -5.41
C SER A 83 -13.49 7.28 -5.12
N ASP A 84 -12.36 6.64 -5.43
CA ASP A 84 -12.09 5.23 -5.24
C ASP A 84 -10.63 5.00 -4.81
N ALA A 85 -10.25 3.72 -4.63
CA ALA A 85 -8.92 3.31 -4.22
C ALA A 85 -7.81 3.99 -5.04
N VAL A 86 -6.79 4.53 -4.38
CA VAL A 86 -5.57 5.02 -5.03
C VAL A 86 -4.64 3.83 -5.24
N ASN A 87 -4.60 3.33 -6.48
CA ASN A 87 -3.88 2.12 -6.84
C ASN A 87 -2.43 2.34 -7.22
N ALA A 88 -2.09 3.55 -7.70
CA ALA A 88 -0.75 3.87 -8.13
C ALA A 88 -0.35 5.29 -7.75
N VAL A 89 0.92 5.46 -7.44
CA VAL A 89 1.54 6.76 -7.14
C VAL A 89 2.90 6.85 -7.81
N ALA A 90 3.30 8.07 -8.17
CA ALA A 90 4.63 8.37 -8.67
C ALA A 90 5.11 9.71 -8.11
N LEU A 91 6.42 9.83 -7.88
CA LEU A 91 7.08 11.11 -7.64
C LEU A 91 7.74 11.57 -8.93
N LEU A 92 7.51 12.83 -9.28
CA LEU A 92 8.01 13.44 -10.51
C LEU A 92 9.36 14.10 -10.25
N ALA A 93 10.18 14.23 -11.30
CA ALA A 93 11.52 14.79 -11.19
C ALA A 93 11.53 16.26 -10.71
N ASP A 94 10.44 17.00 -10.92
CA ASP A 94 10.27 18.39 -10.49
C ASP A 94 9.75 18.53 -9.04
N GLY A 95 9.64 17.43 -8.30
CA GLY A 95 9.18 17.40 -6.92
C GLY A 95 7.67 17.32 -6.74
N ARG A 96 6.89 17.32 -7.84
CA ARG A 96 5.45 17.02 -7.81
C ARG A 96 5.19 15.54 -7.59
N ALA A 97 3.94 15.20 -7.36
CA ALA A 97 3.48 13.81 -7.31
C ALA A 97 2.34 13.57 -8.29
N ALA A 98 2.20 12.32 -8.72
CA ALA A 98 1.04 11.82 -9.42
C ALA A 98 0.37 10.72 -8.59
N THR A 99 -0.96 10.73 -8.55
CA THR A 99 -1.79 9.68 -7.95
C THR A 99 -2.79 9.20 -8.97
N ALA A 100 -3.07 7.89 -9.02
CA ALA A 100 -4.04 7.32 -9.94
C ALA A 100 -4.92 6.30 -9.23
N GLY A 101 -6.20 6.30 -9.57
CA GLY A 101 -7.22 5.56 -8.85
C GLY A 101 -8.00 4.56 -9.67
N ALA A 102 -8.79 3.77 -8.95
CA ALA A 102 -9.80 2.90 -9.54
C ALA A 102 -10.95 3.69 -10.18
N ASP A 103 -11.01 5.01 -9.96
CA ASP A 103 -11.92 5.94 -10.61
C ASP A 103 -11.50 6.32 -12.05
N GLY A 104 -10.38 5.77 -12.55
CA GLY A 104 -9.89 6.01 -13.91
C GLY A 104 -9.21 7.37 -14.11
N ARG A 105 -8.94 8.12 -13.04
CA ARG A 105 -8.35 9.46 -13.10
C ARG A 105 -6.92 9.48 -12.56
N ILE A 106 -6.14 10.44 -13.04
CA ILE A 106 -4.81 10.77 -12.52
C ILE A 106 -4.85 12.21 -12.02
N ALA A 107 -4.37 12.45 -10.81
CA ALA A 107 -4.21 13.78 -10.23
C ALA A 107 -2.73 14.12 -10.06
N ILE A 108 -2.34 15.32 -10.49
CA ILE A 108 -0.98 15.86 -10.35
C ILE A 108 -0.97 16.86 -9.21
N TRP A 109 0.02 16.75 -8.31
CA TRP A 109 0.06 17.49 -7.06
C TRP A 109 1.36 18.27 -6.87
N THR A 110 1.23 19.55 -6.54
CA THR A 110 2.30 20.27 -5.85
C THR A 110 2.05 20.16 -4.35
N PHE A 111 3.02 19.67 -3.60
CA PHE A 111 2.87 19.53 -2.15
C PHE A 111 2.62 20.88 -1.47
N GLY A 112 1.79 20.84 -0.41
CA GLY A 112 1.32 22.04 0.29
C GLY A 112 0.00 22.61 -0.25
N LYS A 113 -0.47 22.18 -1.42
CA LYS A 113 -1.80 22.54 -1.94
C LYS A 113 -2.86 21.54 -1.51
N ALA A 114 -4.07 22.03 -1.30
CA ALA A 114 -5.22 21.18 -0.94
C ALA A 114 -5.82 20.43 -2.13
N GLU A 115 -5.73 21.04 -3.33
CA GLU A 115 -6.29 20.53 -4.57
C GLU A 115 -5.18 20.17 -5.56
N PRO A 116 -5.42 19.22 -6.49
CA PRO A 116 -4.45 18.91 -7.53
C PRO A 116 -4.26 20.08 -8.50
N ASP A 117 -3.04 20.20 -9.05
CA ASP A 117 -2.74 21.21 -10.09
C ASP A 117 -3.35 20.86 -11.45
N ALA A 118 -3.48 19.57 -11.75
CA ALA A 118 -4.06 19.07 -12.97
C ALA A 118 -4.70 17.70 -12.75
N VAL A 119 -5.69 17.39 -13.56
CA VAL A 119 -6.37 16.09 -13.60
C VAL A 119 -6.31 15.57 -15.02
N PHE A 120 -5.85 14.33 -15.20
CA PHE A 120 -5.87 13.66 -16.48
C PHE A 120 -6.99 12.62 -16.48
N GLU A 121 -7.84 12.70 -17.49
CA GLU A 121 -8.99 11.82 -17.70
C GLU A 121 -8.91 11.17 -19.08
N GLY A 122 -9.49 9.95 -19.18
CA GLY A 122 -9.53 9.25 -20.47
C GLY A 122 -9.51 7.72 -20.32
N HIS A 123 -8.93 7.17 -19.24
CA HIS A 123 -9.09 5.76 -18.95
C HIS A 123 -10.55 5.44 -18.56
N THR A 124 -11.05 4.29 -19.03
CA THR A 124 -12.44 3.86 -18.82
C THR A 124 -12.56 2.77 -17.75
N ALA A 125 -11.44 2.35 -17.18
CA ALA A 125 -11.36 1.35 -16.11
C ALA A 125 -10.26 1.75 -15.09
N PRO A 126 -10.11 1.02 -13.96
CA PRO A 126 -9.09 1.30 -12.95
C PRO A 126 -7.69 1.46 -13.52
N ILE A 127 -7.00 2.52 -13.10
CA ILE A 127 -5.57 2.69 -13.34
C ILE A 127 -4.84 1.99 -12.20
N VAL A 128 -3.85 1.15 -12.51
CA VAL A 128 -3.19 0.29 -11.53
C VAL A 128 -1.67 0.46 -11.47
N ALA A 129 -1.08 1.14 -12.44
CA ALA A 129 0.34 1.48 -12.40
C ALA A 129 0.61 2.85 -13.03
N LEU A 130 1.61 3.54 -12.48
CA LEU A 130 2.17 4.79 -12.99
C LEU A 130 3.70 4.68 -13.07
N ALA A 131 4.28 5.30 -14.10
CA ALA A 131 5.71 5.48 -14.22
C ALA A 131 6.01 6.88 -14.78
N ALA A 132 6.96 7.60 -14.17
CA ALA A 132 7.47 8.86 -14.70
C ALA A 132 8.66 8.57 -15.63
N SER A 133 8.73 9.28 -16.76
CA SER A 133 9.89 9.19 -17.65
C SER A 133 11.14 9.77 -16.99
N PRO A 134 12.34 9.25 -17.29
CA PRO A 134 13.58 9.73 -16.68
C PRO A 134 13.87 11.22 -16.94
N ASP A 135 13.42 11.75 -18.08
CA ASP A 135 13.52 13.18 -18.42
C ASP A 135 12.49 14.07 -17.71
N GLY A 136 11.54 13.46 -17.00
CA GLY A 136 10.49 14.18 -16.29
C GLY A 136 9.41 14.81 -17.18
N ALA A 137 9.40 14.50 -18.50
CA ALA A 137 8.47 15.11 -19.45
C ALA A 137 7.13 14.37 -19.59
N THR A 138 7.13 13.06 -19.31
CA THR A 138 5.99 12.18 -19.59
C THR A 138 5.64 11.31 -18.37
N LEU A 139 4.36 11.13 -18.12
CA LEU A 139 3.83 10.13 -17.19
C LEU A 139 3.19 9.01 -17.99
N ALA A 140 3.54 7.76 -17.72
CA ALA A 140 2.87 6.59 -18.26
C ALA A 140 1.88 6.03 -17.25
N SER A 141 0.72 5.55 -17.72
CA SER A 141 -0.28 4.85 -16.92
C SER A 141 -0.70 3.55 -17.56
N ALA A 142 -0.92 2.51 -16.74
CA ALA A 142 -1.49 1.23 -17.16
C ALA A 142 -2.88 1.05 -16.55
N SER A 143 -3.82 0.58 -17.35
CA SER A 143 -5.21 0.43 -16.93
C SER A 143 -5.82 -0.91 -17.33
N TRP A 144 -6.84 -1.28 -16.59
CA TRP A 144 -7.68 -2.43 -16.90
C TRP A 144 -8.63 -2.19 -18.09
N ASP A 145 -8.58 -1.00 -18.71
CA ASP A 145 -9.20 -0.75 -20.02
C ASP A 145 -8.36 -1.29 -21.18
N HIS A 146 -7.32 -2.08 -20.88
CA HIS A 146 -6.38 -2.72 -21.80
C HIS A 146 -5.40 -1.75 -22.46
N THR A 147 -5.37 -0.48 -22.07
CA THR A 147 -4.49 0.52 -22.67
C THR A 147 -3.37 0.95 -21.71
N VAL A 148 -2.28 1.40 -22.34
CA VAL A 148 -1.28 2.25 -21.69
C VAL A 148 -1.42 3.64 -22.28
N ARG A 149 -1.33 4.68 -21.45
CA ARG A 149 -1.35 6.07 -21.91
C ARG A 149 -0.10 6.82 -21.51
N LEU A 150 0.42 7.62 -22.42
CA LEU A 150 1.55 8.50 -22.20
C LEU A 150 1.03 9.94 -22.16
N TRP A 151 1.14 10.56 -21.00
CA TRP A 151 0.62 11.90 -20.70
C TRP A 151 1.77 12.90 -20.69
N PRO A 152 1.81 13.87 -21.61
CA PRO A 152 2.78 14.96 -21.54
C PRO A 152 2.51 15.81 -20.28
N LEU A 153 3.49 15.96 -19.39
CA LEU A 153 3.33 16.71 -18.14
C LEU A 153 3.27 18.24 -18.37
N ALA A 154 3.70 18.71 -19.53
CA ALA A 154 3.53 20.10 -19.97
C ALA A 154 2.13 20.39 -20.55
N GLY A 155 1.26 19.38 -20.63
CA GLY A 155 -0.07 19.45 -21.22
C GLY A 155 -0.12 18.94 -22.67
N GLY A 156 -1.32 18.70 -23.18
CA GLY A 156 -1.54 18.12 -24.49
C GLY A 156 -2.30 16.79 -24.42
N ALA A 157 -2.66 16.26 -25.60
CA ALA A 157 -3.36 14.98 -25.69
C ALA A 157 -2.42 13.80 -25.36
N PRO A 158 -2.89 12.78 -24.63
CA PRO A 158 -2.09 11.59 -24.38
C PRO A 158 -1.94 10.75 -25.67
N ARG A 159 -0.76 10.11 -25.82
CA ARG A 159 -0.60 9.02 -26.77
C ARG A 159 -1.16 7.74 -26.13
N VAL A 160 -2.03 7.05 -26.87
CA VAL A 160 -2.64 5.78 -26.43
C VAL A 160 -1.92 4.61 -27.10
N LEU A 161 -1.57 3.60 -26.29
CA LEU A 161 -0.99 2.33 -26.72
C LEU A 161 -2.03 1.25 -26.37
N ASP A 162 -2.76 0.75 -27.36
CA ASP A 162 -3.99 -0.05 -27.21
C ASP A 162 -3.89 -1.49 -27.76
N GLU A 163 -2.67 -2.00 -27.91
CA GLU A 163 -2.50 -3.34 -28.48
C GLU A 163 -2.67 -4.50 -27.48
N HIS A 164 -2.70 -4.25 -26.16
CA HIS A 164 -2.99 -5.29 -25.20
C HIS A 164 -4.46 -5.74 -25.28
N THR A 165 -4.70 -7.03 -25.10
CA THR A 165 -6.05 -7.62 -25.21
C THR A 165 -6.71 -7.94 -23.88
N GLN A 166 -5.98 -7.72 -22.76
CA GLN A 166 -6.44 -7.91 -21.39
C GLN A 166 -5.88 -6.79 -20.51
N ASN A 167 -6.24 -6.82 -19.23
CA ASN A 167 -5.81 -5.86 -18.21
C ASN A 167 -4.30 -5.62 -18.25
N VAL A 168 -3.88 -4.37 -18.36
CA VAL A 168 -2.47 -3.96 -18.23
C VAL A 168 -2.21 -3.65 -16.77
N ASN A 169 -1.27 -4.38 -16.16
CA ASN A 169 -1.06 -4.34 -14.72
C ASN A 169 0.22 -3.60 -14.29
N GLY A 170 1.13 -3.36 -15.21
CA GLY A 170 2.38 -2.67 -14.90
C GLY A 170 2.98 -1.96 -16.10
N VAL A 171 3.67 -0.86 -15.81
CA VAL A 171 4.48 -0.10 -16.77
C VAL A 171 5.76 0.37 -16.11
N ALA A 172 6.85 0.42 -16.89
CA ALA A 172 8.13 0.98 -16.49
C ALA A 172 8.87 1.56 -17.70
N PHE A 173 9.47 2.73 -17.55
CA PHE A 173 10.39 3.24 -18.57
C PHE A 173 11.74 2.54 -18.49
N THR A 174 12.44 2.43 -19.63
CA THR A 174 13.86 2.15 -19.64
C THR A 174 14.65 3.33 -19.07
N ALA A 175 15.82 3.08 -18.48
CA ALA A 175 16.62 4.11 -17.83
C ALA A 175 17.08 5.23 -18.78
N ASP A 176 17.24 4.91 -20.07
CA ASP A 176 17.56 5.89 -21.11
C ASP A 176 16.34 6.65 -21.66
N GLY A 177 15.13 6.32 -21.18
CA GLY A 177 13.87 6.92 -21.61
C GLY A 177 13.46 6.61 -23.05
N ARG A 178 14.14 5.68 -23.74
CA ARG A 178 13.87 5.39 -25.17
C ARG A 178 12.74 4.40 -25.38
N ALA A 179 12.39 3.62 -24.36
CA ALA A 179 11.31 2.66 -24.44
C ALA A 179 10.49 2.63 -23.15
N LEU A 180 9.27 2.17 -23.29
CA LEU A 180 8.39 1.78 -22.19
C LEU A 180 8.17 0.28 -22.23
N VAL A 181 8.12 -0.36 -21.08
CA VAL A 181 7.76 -1.76 -20.92
C VAL A 181 6.41 -1.85 -20.25
N SER A 182 5.50 -2.66 -20.78
CA SER A 182 4.20 -2.97 -20.16
C SER A 182 3.98 -4.47 -20.01
N VAL A 183 3.20 -4.85 -19.00
CA VAL A 183 2.87 -6.25 -18.69
C VAL A 183 1.38 -6.40 -18.50
N SER A 184 0.83 -7.52 -18.99
CA SER A 184 -0.62 -7.72 -19.04
C SER A 184 -1.03 -9.15 -18.70
N TYR A 185 -2.31 -9.30 -18.40
CA TYR A 185 -2.97 -10.61 -18.28
C TYR A 185 -3.14 -11.33 -19.63
N ASP A 186 -2.86 -10.65 -20.75
CA ASP A 186 -2.84 -11.25 -22.08
C ASP A 186 -1.62 -12.15 -22.33
N LEU A 187 -0.86 -12.47 -21.29
CA LEU A 187 0.35 -13.32 -21.36
C LEU A 187 1.47 -12.67 -22.16
N SER A 188 1.57 -11.35 -22.18
CA SER A 188 2.64 -10.68 -22.92
C SER A 188 3.34 -9.59 -22.11
N VAL A 189 4.65 -9.46 -22.38
CA VAL A 189 5.40 -8.24 -22.13
C VAL A 189 5.48 -7.50 -23.46
N ARG A 190 5.22 -6.19 -23.45
CA ARG A 190 5.44 -5.34 -24.63
C ARG A 190 6.50 -4.31 -24.34
N ILE A 191 7.45 -4.18 -25.26
CA ILE A 191 8.50 -3.16 -25.24
C ILE A 191 8.18 -2.16 -26.35
N TRP A 192 7.77 -0.96 -25.95
CA TRP A 192 7.32 0.10 -26.83
C TRP A 192 8.45 1.09 -27.07
N PRO A 193 9.05 1.16 -28.26
CA PRO A 193 9.93 2.27 -28.61
C PRO A 193 9.15 3.59 -28.57
N LEU A 194 9.74 4.61 -27.94
CA LEU A 194 9.06 5.93 -27.81
C LEU A 194 9.35 6.87 -28.97
N SER A 195 10.31 6.57 -29.80
CA SER A 195 10.53 7.24 -31.08
C SER A 195 9.42 6.88 -32.07
N ASP A 196 9.09 7.83 -32.96
CA ASP A 196 8.02 7.67 -33.93
C ASP A 196 8.22 6.46 -34.87
N ALA A 197 7.10 5.81 -35.20
CA ALA A 197 6.98 4.78 -36.24
C ALA A 197 7.60 3.39 -36.00
N GLN A 198 7.90 2.98 -34.77
CA GLN A 198 8.31 1.61 -34.49
C GLN A 198 7.20 0.79 -33.81
N THR A 199 7.02 -0.44 -34.28
CA THR A 199 6.12 -1.41 -33.65
C THR A 199 6.72 -1.94 -32.34
N PRO A 200 5.91 -2.24 -31.32
CA PRO A 200 6.42 -2.81 -30.08
C PRO A 200 6.96 -4.23 -30.30
N THR A 201 7.98 -4.57 -29.55
CA THR A 201 8.40 -5.98 -29.40
C THR A 201 7.42 -6.67 -28.46
N VAL A 202 6.80 -7.76 -28.91
CA VAL A 202 5.87 -8.58 -28.11
C VAL A 202 6.60 -9.83 -27.65
N VAL A 203 6.68 -10.03 -26.34
CA VAL A 203 7.30 -11.21 -25.72
C VAL A 203 6.22 -12.05 -25.07
N PRO A 204 5.95 -13.27 -25.59
CA PRO A 204 4.96 -14.17 -24.99
C PRO A 204 5.50 -14.73 -23.67
N MET A 205 4.61 -14.82 -22.67
CA MET A 205 4.93 -15.30 -21.33
C MET A 205 4.03 -16.49 -20.94
N PRO A 206 4.53 -17.39 -20.09
CA PRO A 206 3.79 -18.62 -19.74
C PRO A 206 2.63 -18.40 -18.77
N THR A 207 2.51 -17.22 -18.16
CA THR A 207 1.55 -16.88 -17.11
C THR A 207 1.06 -15.44 -17.24
N PRO A 208 -0.12 -15.08 -16.73
CA PRO A 208 -0.53 -13.68 -16.58
C PRO A 208 0.45 -12.89 -15.73
N LEU A 209 0.63 -11.61 -16.05
CA LEU A 209 1.66 -10.77 -15.46
C LEU A 209 1.03 -9.65 -14.62
N ASN A 210 1.64 -9.36 -13.45
CA ASN A 210 1.13 -8.38 -12.50
C ASN A 210 2.02 -7.16 -12.30
N ALA A 211 3.33 -7.31 -12.47
CA ALA A 211 4.28 -6.24 -12.12
C ALA A 211 5.51 -6.27 -13.03
N VAL A 212 6.14 -5.12 -13.22
CA VAL A 212 7.37 -4.97 -14.00
C VAL A 212 8.28 -3.94 -13.35
N ALA A 213 9.58 -4.20 -13.40
CA ALA A 213 10.63 -3.22 -13.11
C ALA A 213 11.74 -3.37 -14.15
N VAL A 214 12.39 -2.25 -14.48
CA VAL A 214 13.51 -2.21 -15.44
C VAL A 214 14.76 -1.71 -14.72
N GLY A 215 15.85 -2.46 -14.84
CA GLY A 215 17.16 -2.08 -14.28
C GLY A 215 17.85 -1.00 -15.10
N MET A 216 18.87 -0.37 -14.50
CA MET A 216 19.70 0.65 -15.16
C MET A 216 20.44 0.11 -16.40
N ASP A 217 20.68 -1.18 -16.46
CA ASP A 217 21.29 -1.92 -17.57
C ASP A 217 20.26 -2.37 -18.63
N GLY A 218 18.98 -2.02 -18.45
CA GLY A 218 17.87 -2.37 -19.33
C GLY A 218 17.30 -3.76 -19.11
N GLU A 219 17.83 -4.57 -18.20
CA GLU A 219 17.21 -5.86 -17.87
C GLU A 219 15.82 -5.66 -17.26
N ILE A 220 14.87 -6.47 -17.70
CA ILE A 220 13.47 -6.40 -17.32
C ILE A 220 13.16 -7.53 -16.33
N ALA A 221 12.63 -7.21 -15.15
CA ALA A 221 12.11 -8.16 -14.17
C ALA A 221 10.58 -8.11 -14.15
N VAL A 222 9.93 -9.28 -14.28
CA VAL A 222 8.48 -9.38 -14.42
C VAL A 222 7.90 -10.34 -13.40
N GLY A 223 6.84 -9.92 -12.71
CA GLY A 223 6.13 -10.74 -11.72
C GLY A 223 4.96 -11.50 -12.31
N GLY A 224 5.00 -12.83 -12.21
CA GLY A 224 3.99 -13.74 -12.71
C GLY A 224 2.89 -14.06 -11.70
N ALA A 225 1.72 -14.42 -12.21
CA ALA A 225 0.61 -14.94 -11.41
C ALA A 225 0.89 -16.33 -10.82
N ASP A 226 1.90 -17.01 -11.33
CA ASP A 226 2.39 -18.31 -10.86
C ASP A 226 3.40 -18.23 -9.70
N GLY A 227 3.69 -17.01 -9.22
CA GLY A 227 4.61 -16.79 -8.11
C GLY A 227 6.08 -16.75 -8.50
N LYS A 228 6.40 -16.64 -9.77
CA LYS A 228 7.77 -16.49 -10.27
C LYS A 228 8.09 -15.05 -10.65
N VAL A 229 9.36 -14.72 -10.59
CA VAL A 229 9.96 -13.56 -11.24
C VAL A 229 10.72 -14.04 -12.47
N TYR A 230 10.35 -13.50 -13.62
CA TYR A 230 11.00 -13.74 -14.90
C TYR A 230 11.95 -12.59 -15.22
N PHE A 231 13.08 -12.91 -15.80
CA PHE A 231 14.05 -11.93 -16.25
C PHE A 231 14.17 -11.98 -17.77
N LEU A 232 14.18 -10.80 -18.38
CA LEU A 232 14.35 -10.63 -19.82
C LEU A 232 15.47 -9.62 -20.07
N THR A 233 16.20 -9.81 -21.15
CA THR A 233 17.14 -8.79 -21.63
C THR A 233 16.37 -7.51 -22.04
N ALA A 234 17.07 -6.42 -22.27
CA ALA A 234 16.49 -5.17 -22.80
C ALA A 234 15.73 -5.37 -24.14
N GLY A 235 16.12 -6.35 -24.94
CA GLY A 235 15.46 -6.72 -26.20
C GLY A 235 14.34 -7.75 -26.04
N GLY A 236 14.02 -8.19 -24.81
CA GLY A 236 12.93 -9.13 -24.53
C GLY A 236 13.33 -10.61 -24.60
N ALA A 237 14.62 -10.96 -24.81
CA ALA A 237 15.02 -12.35 -24.77
C ALA A 237 15.01 -12.89 -23.32
N PRO A 238 14.59 -14.16 -23.07
CA PRO A 238 14.64 -14.76 -21.74
C PRO A 238 16.04 -14.76 -21.13
N ALA A 239 16.15 -14.34 -19.85
CA ALA A 239 17.41 -14.25 -19.10
C ALA A 239 17.37 -15.01 -17.75
N GLY A 240 16.36 -15.84 -17.54
CA GLY A 240 16.19 -16.68 -16.36
C GLY A 240 14.89 -16.45 -15.62
N GLU A 241 14.65 -17.27 -14.61
CA GLU A 241 13.48 -17.15 -13.72
C GLU A 241 13.84 -17.58 -12.29
N VAL A 242 13.09 -17.06 -11.30
CA VAL A 242 13.24 -17.44 -9.89
C VAL A 242 11.86 -17.60 -9.26
N ALA A 243 11.62 -18.69 -8.55
CA ALA A 243 10.42 -18.85 -7.75
C ALA A 243 10.49 -17.92 -6.52
N ALA A 244 9.60 -16.94 -6.46
CA ALA A 244 9.48 -15.99 -5.36
C ALA A 244 8.54 -16.49 -4.25
N GLY A 245 7.61 -17.39 -4.61
CA GLY A 245 6.68 -17.99 -3.66
C GLY A 245 5.54 -18.76 -4.35
N PRO A 246 4.63 -19.35 -3.56
CA PRO A 246 3.55 -20.18 -4.09
C PRO A 246 2.32 -19.36 -4.57
N ARG A 247 2.35 -18.06 -4.49
CA ARG A 247 1.24 -17.15 -4.78
C ARG A 247 1.69 -16.04 -5.73
N PRO A 248 0.76 -15.40 -6.46
CA PRO A 248 1.07 -14.33 -7.39
C PRO A 248 2.01 -13.27 -6.83
N VAL A 249 3.03 -12.91 -7.62
CA VAL A 249 3.85 -11.72 -7.42
C VAL A 249 3.05 -10.52 -7.92
N ILE A 250 2.85 -9.51 -7.09
CA ILE A 250 2.01 -8.34 -7.40
C ILE A 250 2.73 -7.00 -7.38
N SER A 251 3.96 -6.99 -6.87
CA SER A 251 4.82 -5.79 -6.90
C SER A 251 6.28 -6.22 -6.98
N ILE A 252 7.05 -5.51 -7.79
CA ILE A 252 8.50 -5.74 -7.97
C ILE A 252 9.25 -4.42 -7.85
N SER A 253 10.42 -4.46 -7.23
CA SER A 253 11.38 -3.36 -7.21
C SER A 253 12.78 -3.90 -7.41
N ILE A 254 13.58 -3.21 -8.23
CA ILE A 254 15.01 -3.48 -8.38
C ILE A 254 15.77 -2.49 -7.49
N SER A 255 16.80 -2.93 -6.77
CA SER A 255 17.65 -2.02 -5.99
C SER A 255 18.40 -1.04 -6.92
N PRO A 256 18.62 0.22 -6.50
CA PRO A 256 19.31 1.22 -7.32
C PRO A 256 20.70 0.80 -7.82
N ASP A 257 21.43 -0.01 -7.04
CA ASP A 257 22.72 -0.59 -7.46
C ASP A 257 22.57 -1.78 -8.43
N GLY A 258 21.33 -2.21 -8.71
CA GLY A 258 21.02 -3.31 -9.61
C GLY A 258 21.34 -4.71 -9.06
N ALA A 259 21.74 -4.84 -7.80
CA ALA A 259 22.16 -6.12 -7.23
C ALA A 259 20.98 -7.03 -6.85
N LEU A 260 19.88 -6.45 -6.35
CA LEU A 260 18.77 -7.17 -5.79
C LEU A 260 17.46 -6.89 -6.52
N VAL A 261 16.56 -7.87 -6.48
CA VAL A 261 15.14 -7.72 -6.83
C VAL A 261 14.32 -8.09 -5.60
N ALA A 262 13.40 -7.22 -5.22
CA ALA A 262 12.38 -7.52 -4.22
C ALA A 262 11.05 -7.78 -4.91
N ALA A 263 10.40 -8.91 -4.59
CA ALA A 263 9.13 -9.33 -5.16
C ALA A 263 8.12 -9.58 -4.05
N ALA A 264 7.07 -8.77 -4.01
CA ALA A 264 5.99 -8.87 -3.01
C ALA A 264 4.80 -9.64 -3.58
N GLY A 265 4.19 -10.47 -2.74
CA GLY A 265 3.08 -11.33 -3.13
C GLY A 265 1.92 -11.32 -2.14
N ILE A 266 0.79 -11.83 -2.58
CA ILE A 266 -0.43 -11.96 -1.77
C ILE A 266 -0.29 -12.97 -0.62
N ALA A 267 0.81 -13.74 -0.58
CA ALA A 267 1.12 -14.63 0.54
C ALA A 267 1.58 -13.91 1.82
N GLY A 268 1.76 -12.59 1.78
CA GLY A 268 2.25 -11.82 2.93
C GLY A 268 3.77 -11.85 3.08
N THR A 269 4.49 -12.29 2.08
CA THR A 269 5.96 -12.39 2.06
C THR A 269 6.54 -11.51 0.96
N VAL A 270 7.80 -11.11 1.13
CA VAL A 270 8.61 -10.47 0.11
C VAL A 270 9.85 -11.32 -0.13
N ALA A 271 10.01 -11.80 -1.35
CA ALA A 271 11.20 -12.49 -1.80
C ALA A 271 12.29 -11.47 -2.14
N VAL A 272 13.49 -11.61 -1.60
CA VAL A 272 14.68 -10.87 -1.98
C VAL A 272 15.58 -11.81 -2.80
N ILE A 273 15.82 -11.44 -4.03
CA ILE A 273 16.49 -12.25 -5.04
C ILE A 273 17.81 -11.60 -5.40
N ASP A 274 18.92 -12.35 -5.41
CA ASP A 274 20.15 -11.92 -6.06
C ASP A 274 19.92 -11.93 -7.58
N ARG A 275 19.98 -10.74 -8.17
CA ARG A 275 19.61 -10.53 -9.55
C ARG A 275 20.59 -11.22 -10.51
N LYS A 276 21.89 -11.19 -10.23
CA LYS A 276 22.93 -11.79 -11.06
C LYS A 276 22.97 -13.32 -10.93
N ALA A 277 22.90 -13.81 -9.70
CA ALA A 277 22.96 -15.24 -9.43
C ALA A 277 21.63 -15.97 -9.76
N ARG A 278 20.51 -15.24 -9.91
CA ARG A 278 19.16 -15.80 -10.08
C ARG A 278 18.78 -16.73 -8.93
N THR A 279 19.08 -16.31 -7.71
CA THR A 279 18.79 -17.09 -6.51
C THR A 279 17.99 -16.30 -5.51
N LEU A 280 17.02 -16.96 -4.87
CA LEU A 280 16.32 -16.43 -3.72
C LEU A 280 17.31 -16.37 -2.54
N THR A 281 17.63 -15.17 -2.09
CA THR A 281 18.55 -14.98 -0.96
C THR A 281 17.82 -14.98 0.37
N ARG A 282 16.61 -14.38 0.41
CA ARG A 282 15.81 -14.23 1.63
C ARG A 282 14.32 -14.14 1.32
N THR A 283 13.54 -14.43 2.36
CA THR A 283 12.11 -14.17 2.38
C THR A 283 11.80 -13.33 3.62
N LEU A 284 11.30 -12.11 3.42
CA LEU A 284 10.81 -11.26 4.49
C LEU A 284 9.41 -11.71 4.85
N VAL A 285 9.18 -12.00 6.12
CA VAL A 285 7.87 -12.47 6.60
C VAL A 285 7.24 -11.37 7.44
N GLY A 286 6.18 -10.80 6.93
CA GLY A 286 5.35 -9.83 7.63
C GLY A 286 4.29 -10.50 8.51
N PRO A 287 3.24 -9.78 8.90
CA PRO A 287 2.17 -10.29 9.78
C PRO A 287 1.24 -11.32 9.12
N GLY A 288 1.63 -11.91 7.98
CA GLY A 288 0.82 -12.92 7.27
C GLY A 288 -0.30 -12.35 6.40
N LEU A 289 -0.36 -11.04 6.22
CA LEU A 289 -1.32 -10.35 5.37
C LEU A 289 -0.67 -9.95 4.03
N PRO A 290 -1.44 -9.85 2.92
CA PRO A 290 -0.91 -9.48 1.62
C PRO A 290 -0.04 -8.23 1.65
N VAL A 291 1.12 -8.29 0.97
CA VAL A 291 1.99 -7.14 0.72
C VAL A 291 1.72 -6.65 -0.71
N TRP A 292 1.11 -5.48 -0.82
CA TRP A 292 0.63 -4.93 -2.09
C TRP A 292 1.69 -4.12 -2.84
N SER A 293 2.67 -3.58 -2.12
CA SER A 293 3.72 -2.77 -2.72
C SER A 293 5.05 -2.96 -2.02
N VAL A 294 6.13 -2.91 -2.81
CA VAL A 294 7.51 -2.94 -2.34
C VAL A 294 8.34 -1.96 -3.14
N VAL A 295 9.24 -1.23 -2.48
CA VAL A 295 10.17 -0.32 -3.13
C VAL A 295 11.47 -0.23 -2.34
N PHE A 296 12.62 -0.22 -3.04
CA PHE A 296 13.92 0.07 -2.44
C PHE A 296 14.10 1.55 -2.19
N LEU A 297 14.77 1.90 -1.10
CA LEU A 297 15.33 3.23 -0.91
C LEU A 297 16.60 3.41 -1.76
N PRO A 298 17.06 4.66 -1.98
CA PRO A 298 18.29 4.94 -2.75
C PRO A 298 19.56 4.31 -2.18
N ASP A 299 19.56 3.89 -0.91
CA ASP A 299 20.67 3.21 -0.26
C ASP A 299 20.87 1.75 -0.71
N SER A 300 19.97 1.21 -1.56
CA SER A 300 19.97 -0.18 -2.06
C SER A 300 19.88 -1.25 -0.95
N ARG A 301 19.65 -0.87 0.29
CA ARG A 301 19.65 -1.74 1.48
C ARG A 301 18.33 -1.74 2.21
N THR A 302 17.62 -0.62 2.17
CA THR A 302 16.35 -0.47 2.86
C THR A 302 15.19 -0.70 1.89
N LEU A 303 14.25 -1.56 2.28
CA LEU A 303 12.98 -1.77 1.60
C LEU A 303 11.85 -1.11 2.38
N LEU A 304 10.93 -0.46 1.68
CA LEU A 304 9.61 -0.17 2.20
C LEU A 304 8.60 -1.17 1.64
N THR A 305 7.69 -1.60 2.49
CA THR A 305 6.56 -2.47 2.11
C THR A 305 5.26 -1.86 2.59
N GLY A 306 4.24 -1.88 1.74
CA GLY A 306 2.87 -1.52 2.08
C GLY A 306 1.97 -2.73 1.98
N GLY A 307 1.10 -2.92 2.96
CA GLY A 307 0.31 -4.14 3.07
C GLY A 307 -1.16 -3.95 3.45
N ALA A 308 -1.83 -5.07 3.55
CA ALA A 308 -3.26 -5.15 3.89
C ALA A 308 -3.57 -4.74 5.34
N ASP A 309 -2.57 -4.56 6.17
CA ASP A 309 -2.68 -4.08 7.54
C ASP A 309 -2.55 -2.56 7.70
N ASN A 310 -2.58 -1.82 6.58
CA ASN A 310 -2.58 -0.35 6.51
C ASN A 310 -1.26 0.29 6.98
N ILE A 311 -0.19 -0.49 7.13
CA ILE A 311 1.10 -0.04 7.67
C ILE A 311 2.18 -0.09 6.59
N ILE A 312 3.03 0.94 6.57
CA ILE A 312 4.25 0.92 5.79
C ILE A 312 5.41 0.55 6.72
N ARG A 313 6.16 -0.49 6.36
CA ARG A 313 7.29 -1.04 7.13
C ARG A 313 8.59 -0.86 6.41
N ARG A 314 9.67 -0.74 7.20
CA ARG A 314 11.04 -0.74 6.71
C ARG A 314 11.73 -2.05 7.02
N TRP A 315 12.50 -2.54 6.08
CA TRP A 315 13.23 -3.79 6.18
C TRP A 315 14.67 -3.59 5.72
N ASN A 316 15.59 -4.26 6.39
CA ASN A 316 16.95 -4.41 5.87
C ASN A 316 16.95 -5.57 4.86
N ALA A 317 17.18 -5.28 3.59
CA ALA A 317 17.18 -6.29 2.53
C ALA A 317 18.29 -7.33 2.68
N ALA A 318 19.41 -6.96 3.30
CA ALA A 318 20.55 -7.87 3.48
C ALA A 318 20.36 -8.84 4.66
N THR A 319 19.76 -8.40 5.76
CA THR A 319 19.51 -9.26 6.93
C THR A 319 18.14 -9.90 6.91
N GLY A 320 17.17 -9.28 6.25
CA GLY A 320 15.77 -9.69 6.25
C GLY A 320 14.99 -9.24 7.48
N GLU A 321 15.63 -8.49 8.36
CA GLU A 321 15.03 -8.02 9.60
C GLU A 321 14.34 -6.66 9.41
N PRO A 322 13.24 -6.42 10.13
CA PRO A 322 12.66 -5.08 10.18
C PRO A 322 13.67 -4.13 10.84
N ILE A 323 13.81 -2.93 10.26
CA ILE A 323 14.71 -1.90 10.80
C ILE A 323 14.18 -1.39 12.15
N ASP A 324 12.88 -1.48 12.36
CA ASP A 324 12.21 -1.15 13.61
C ASP A 324 11.49 -2.36 14.15
N PRO A 325 11.36 -2.47 15.49
CA PRO A 325 10.58 -3.56 16.05
C PRO A 325 9.22 -3.57 15.36
N ILE A 326 8.86 -4.71 14.78
CA ILE A 326 7.47 -4.96 14.42
C ILE A 326 6.77 -4.94 15.77
N LEU A 327 6.24 -3.77 16.14
CA LEU A 327 5.18 -3.80 17.09
C LEU A 327 4.04 -4.51 16.37
N LEU A 328 4.01 -5.80 16.56
CA LEU A 328 2.76 -6.46 16.79
C LEU A 328 2.20 -5.82 18.09
N GLU A 329 1.78 -4.53 18.05
CA GLU A 329 0.49 -4.37 18.66
C GLU A 329 -0.28 -5.44 17.92
N ALA A 330 -0.60 -6.48 18.64
CA ALA A 330 -1.83 -7.14 18.43
C ALA A 330 -2.85 -5.96 18.34
N ALA A 331 -3.09 -5.40 17.18
CA ALA A 331 -4.42 -5.01 16.80
C ALA A 331 -5.12 -6.32 17.10
N GLY A 332 -5.61 -6.43 18.34
CA GLY A 332 -6.09 -7.68 18.87
C GLY A 332 -7.01 -8.16 17.81
N ASP A 333 -6.82 -9.38 17.36
CA ASP A 333 -7.65 -9.90 16.27
C ASP A 333 -9.03 -9.26 16.43
N PRO A 334 -9.50 -8.38 15.51
CA PRO A 334 -10.77 -7.67 15.70
C PRO A 334 -11.92 -8.63 15.98
N LEU A 335 -11.65 -9.92 15.74
CA LEU A 335 -12.55 -11.03 15.96
C LEU A 335 -12.13 -11.92 17.16
N ALA A 336 -11.11 -11.54 17.94
CA ALA A 336 -10.66 -12.34 19.09
C ALA A 336 -11.78 -12.62 20.12
N ALA A 337 -12.67 -11.63 20.32
CA ALA A 337 -13.85 -11.80 21.18
C ALA A 337 -14.87 -12.83 20.63
N TYR A 338 -14.71 -13.24 19.37
CA TYR A 338 -15.58 -14.17 18.66
C TYR A 338 -14.85 -15.45 18.25
N ALA A 339 -13.76 -15.82 18.97
CA ALA A 339 -13.01 -17.03 18.69
C ALA A 339 -13.91 -18.27 18.72
N GLY A 340 -13.83 -19.10 17.68
CA GLY A 340 -14.69 -20.27 17.50
C GLY A 340 -16.09 -20.01 16.92
N ASP A 341 -16.44 -18.74 16.64
CA ASP A 341 -17.68 -18.41 15.94
C ASP A 341 -17.50 -18.59 14.42
N ARG A 342 -18.28 -19.49 13.83
CA ARG A 342 -18.23 -19.80 12.38
C ARG A 342 -18.48 -18.55 11.52
N GLY A 343 -19.40 -17.68 11.91
CA GLY A 343 -19.69 -16.45 11.18
C GLY A 343 -18.55 -15.44 11.27
N ALA A 344 -17.84 -15.36 12.40
CA ALA A 344 -16.63 -14.57 12.54
C ALA A 344 -15.49 -15.11 11.66
N GLU A 345 -15.34 -16.43 11.55
CA GLU A 345 -14.38 -17.06 10.63
C GLU A 345 -14.66 -16.68 9.18
N VAL A 346 -15.93 -16.74 8.75
CA VAL A 346 -16.35 -16.31 7.42
C VAL A 346 -16.11 -14.81 7.21
N PHE A 347 -16.39 -13.99 8.23
CA PHE A 347 -16.20 -12.54 8.18
C PHE A 347 -14.73 -12.12 8.17
N ARG A 348 -13.80 -12.99 8.49
CA ARG A 348 -12.35 -12.69 8.56
C ARG A 348 -11.80 -12.05 7.29
N ALA A 349 -12.32 -12.42 6.13
CA ALA A 349 -11.95 -11.77 4.86
C ALA A 349 -12.42 -10.32 4.75
N CYS A 350 -13.45 -9.95 5.50
CA CYS A 350 -14.12 -8.64 5.42
C CYS A 350 -13.52 -7.58 6.34
N VAL A 351 -12.80 -8.00 7.42
CA VAL A 351 -12.22 -7.08 8.42
C VAL A 351 -11.15 -6.15 7.83
N ALA A 352 -10.54 -6.51 6.70
CA ALA A 352 -9.59 -5.65 6.00
C ALA A 352 -10.24 -4.34 5.55
N CYS A 353 -11.52 -4.39 5.16
CA CYS A 353 -12.25 -3.27 4.58
C CYS A 353 -13.35 -2.71 5.50
N HIS A 354 -13.90 -3.50 6.41
CA HIS A 354 -15.03 -3.10 7.25
C HIS A 354 -14.71 -3.15 8.73
N THR A 355 -15.33 -2.24 9.49
CA THR A 355 -15.34 -2.24 10.95
C THR A 355 -16.71 -2.65 11.48
N LEU A 356 -16.78 -3.18 12.70
CA LEU A 356 -18.00 -3.67 13.33
C LEU A 356 -18.58 -2.69 14.36
N GLY A 357 -17.72 -1.94 15.04
CA GLY A 357 -18.09 -1.04 16.13
C GLY A 357 -18.41 0.38 15.66
N ALA A 358 -19.34 1.05 16.38
CA ALA A 358 -19.71 2.44 16.12
C ALA A 358 -18.57 3.44 16.41
N GLU A 359 -17.70 3.11 17.34
CA GLU A 359 -16.50 3.88 17.72
C GLU A 359 -15.42 3.84 16.62
N GLN A 360 -15.54 2.92 15.67
CA GLN A 360 -14.52 2.67 14.66
C GLN A 360 -14.87 3.44 13.37
N ALA A 361 -13.87 4.14 12.83
CA ALA A 361 -14.01 4.86 11.57
C ALA A 361 -14.27 3.93 10.37
N ASN A 362 -14.82 4.48 9.30
CA ASN A 362 -14.84 3.81 7.99
C ASN A 362 -13.42 3.45 7.56
N ARG A 363 -13.29 2.32 6.88
CA ARG A 363 -12.05 1.86 6.22
C ARG A 363 -12.21 1.97 4.70
N ALA A 364 -11.60 1.06 3.95
CA ALA A 364 -11.83 0.92 2.51
C ALA A 364 -13.32 0.66 2.18
N GLY A 365 -14.04 0.02 3.11
CA GLY A 365 -15.48 -0.10 3.13
C GLY A 365 -16.11 0.71 4.28
N PRO A 366 -17.44 0.94 4.25
CA PRO A 366 -18.15 1.59 5.33
C PRO A 366 -18.14 0.75 6.60
N THR A 367 -18.27 1.40 7.77
CA THR A 367 -18.55 0.67 9.01
C THR A 367 -19.88 -0.08 8.91
N LEU A 368 -19.90 -1.30 9.40
CA LEU A 368 -21.10 -2.14 9.47
C LEU A 368 -21.89 -1.93 10.76
N ALA A 369 -21.41 -1.09 11.69
CA ALA A 369 -22.16 -0.78 12.92
C ALA A 369 -23.59 -0.35 12.60
N GLY A 370 -24.58 -1.07 13.13
CA GLY A 370 -26.00 -0.82 12.88
C GLY A 370 -26.40 -0.96 11.41
N ILE A 371 -25.81 -1.93 10.68
CA ILE A 371 -26.10 -2.12 9.25
C ILE A 371 -27.56 -2.55 9.02
N PHE A 372 -28.12 -3.43 9.86
CA PHE A 372 -29.47 -3.94 9.65
C PHE A 372 -30.52 -2.87 9.87
N GLY A 373 -31.47 -2.76 8.95
CA GLY A 373 -32.45 -1.68 8.87
C GLY A 373 -31.96 -0.41 8.18
N ARG A 374 -30.68 -0.32 7.84
CA ARG A 374 -30.10 0.84 7.19
C ARG A 374 -30.24 0.73 5.67
N ARG A 375 -30.62 1.85 5.02
CA ARG A 375 -30.63 1.93 3.56
C ARG A 375 -29.19 1.90 3.01
N ILE A 376 -29.01 1.27 1.86
CA ILE A 376 -27.73 1.27 1.12
C ILE A 376 -27.22 2.70 0.89
N ALA A 377 -25.90 2.86 0.89
CA ALA A 377 -25.20 4.12 0.62
C ALA A 377 -25.52 5.29 1.59
N THR A 378 -25.95 5.00 2.84
CA THR A 378 -26.29 6.02 3.83
C THR A 378 -25.37 6.07 5.06
N THR A 379 -24.28 5.28 5.09
CA THR A 379 -23.32 5.34 6.20
C THR A 379 -22.64 6.71 6.24
N PRO A 380 -22.69 7.44 7.36
CA PRO A 380 -22.06 8.75 7.49
C PRO A 380 -20.55 8.70 7.25
N GLY A 381 -20.01 9.72 6.59
CA GLY A 381 -18.56 9.88 6.39
C GLY A 381 -17.93 8.89 5.41
N TYR A 382 -18.72 8.09 4.68
CA TYR A 382 -18.23 7.21 3.62
C TYR A 382 -18.68 7.70 2.24
N ASN A 383 -17.74 7.73 1.28
CA ASN A 383 -18.04 8.21 -0.08
C ASN A 383 -18.49 7.03 -0.97
N PHE A 384 -19.81 6.90 -1.12
CA PHE A 384 -20.42 5.89 -2.01
C PHE A 384 -20.46 6.36 -3.45
N SER A 385 -20.40 5.40 -4.39
CA SER A 385 -20.64 5.67 -5.80
C SER A 385 -22.06 6.17 -6.07
N GLU A 386 -22.25 6.99 -7.10
CA GLU A 386 -23.57 7.46 -7.50
C GLU A 386 -24.50 6.30 -7.91
N ALA A 387 -23.93 5.21 -8.44
CA ALA A 387 -24.70 4.02 -8.75
C ALA A 387 -25.32 3.40 -7.49
N LEU A 388 -24.56 3.26 -6.41
CA LEU A 388 -25.08 2.72 -5.14
C LEU A 388 -26.11 3.63 -4.49
N LYS A 389 -25.98 4.95 -4.59
CA LYS A 389 -26.94 5.92 -4.02
C LYS A 389 -28.32 5.83 -4.70
N ARG A 390 -28.38 5.31 -5.92
CA ARG A 390 -29.62 5.14 -6.70
C ARG A 390 -30.35 3.83 -6.40
N LEU A 391 -29.68 2.87 -5.74
CA LEU A 391 -30.30 1.58 -5.41
C LEU A 391 -31.29 1.74 -4.26
N ASP A 392 -32.38 1.03 -4.33
CA ASP A 392 -33.40 0.97 -3.27
C ASP A 392 -33.30 -0.35 -2.51
N ILE A 393 -32.23 -0.49 -1.72
CA ILE A 393 -31.94 -1.66 -0.91
C ILE A 393 -31.87 -1.24 0.56
N VAL A 394 -32.60 -1.93 1.41
CA VAL A 394 -32.43 -1.88 2.86
C VAL A 394 -31.70 -3.14 3.30
N TRP A 395 -30.67 -2.98 4.11
CA TRP A 395 -29.90 -4.12 4.59
C TRP A 395 -30.69 -4.90 5.63
N THR A 396 -31.07 -6.11 5.28
CA THR A 396 -31.71 -7.11 6.15
C THR A 396 -30.87 -8.39 6.13
N PRO A 397 -31.12 -9.37 7.02
CA PRO A 397 -30.52 -10.68 6.94
C PRO A 397 -30.60 -11.30 5.54
N GLU A 398 -31.75 -11.18 4.88
CA GLU A 398 -32.02 -11.74 3.55
C GLU A 398 -31.21 -11.01 2.48
N THR A 399 -31.16 -9.66 2.52
CA THR A 399 -30.45 -8.88 1.50
C THR A 399 -28.94 -9.03 1.64
N VAL A 400 -28.41 -9.18 2.85
CA VAL A 400 -26.98 -9.49 3.09
C VAL A 400 -26.65 -10.91 2.61
N SER A 401 -27.50 -11.90 2.90
CA SER A 401 -27.33 -13.25 2.40
C SER A 401 -27.33 -13.27 0.86
N LYS A 402 -28.26 -12.54 0.23
CA LYS A 402 -28.38 -12.44 -1.23
C LYS A 402 -27.18 -11.78 -1.87
N LEU A 403 -26.60 -10.75 -1.23
CA LEU A 403 -25.35 -10.11 -1.69
C LEU A 403 -24.22 -11.15 -1.89
N PHE A 404 -24.07 -12.07 -0.93
CA PHE A 404 -23.02 -13.08 -0.98
C PHE A 404 -23.39 -14.34 -1.75
N GLU A 405 -24.67 -14.56 -2.03
CA GLU A 405 -25.14 -15.64 -2.89
C GLU A 405 -24.80 -15.37 -4.37
N ILE A 406 -25.17 -14.20 -4.86
CA ILE A 406 -25.04 -13.86 -6.27
C ILE A 406 -23.79 -13.00 -6.58
N GLY A 407 -23.18 -12.43 -5.58
CA GLY A 407 -21.97 -11.60 -5.67
C GLY A 407 -22.25 -10.09 -5.67
N PRO A 408 -21.32 -9.30 -5.11
CA PRO A 408 -21.44 -7.85 -4.99
C PRO A 408 -21.69 -7.13 -6.31
N GLN A 409 -21.00 -7.48 -7.38
CA GLN A 409 -21.16 -6.81 -8.68
C GLN A 409 -22.54 -7.02 -9.28
N ALA A 410 -23.11 -8.21 -9.11
CA ALA A 410 -24.44 -8.51 -9.62
C ALA A 410 -25.57 -7.94 -8.75
N TYR A 411 -25.41 -7.96 -7.40
CA TYR A 411 -26.44 -7.51 -6.47
C TYR A 411 -26.44 -6.00 -6.28
N THR A 412 -25.27 -5.38 -6.24
CA THR A 412 -25.07 -3.94 -6.03
C THR A 412 -24.18 -3.36 -7.12
N PRO A 413 -24.68 -3.22 -8.37
CA PRO A 413 -23.91 -2.71 -9.49
C PRO A 413 -23.26 -1.34 -9.17
N GLY A 414 -21.98 -1.19 -9.53
CA GLY A 414 -21.20 0.01 -9.21
C GLY A 414 -20.62 0.01 -7.79
N THR A 415 -20.68 -1.12 -7.10
CA THR A 415 -19.99 -1.31 -5.82
C THR A 415 -18.48 -1.28 -5.99
N LYS A 416 -17.79 -0.81 -4.95
CA LYS A 416 -16.32 -0.89 -4.80
C LYS A 416 -15.88 -2.17 -4.08
N MET A 417 -16.84 -2.94 -3.58
CA MET A 417 -16.57 -4.20 -2.90
C MET A 417 -16.02 -5.22 -3.91
N PRO A 418 -14.88 -5.87 -3.63
CA PRO A 418 -14.36 -6.95 -4.47
C PRO A 418 -15.40 -8.06 -4.64
N GLU A 419 -15.36 -8.75 -5.78
CA GLU A 419 -16.26 -9.88 -6.00
C GLU A 419 -15.97 -10.98 -4.98
N GLN A 420 -16.97 -11.32 -4.19
CA GLN A 420 -16.92 -12.34 -3.16
C GLN A 420 -18.25 -13.09 -3.13
N ARG A 421 -18.17 -14.41 -3.33
CA ARG A 421 -19.34 -15.30 -3.23
C ARG A 421 -19.10 -16.32 -2.14
N ILE A 422 -20.12 -16.55 -1.33
CA ILE A 422 -20.13 -17.59 -0.31
C ILE A 422 -21.10 -18.67 -0.79
N GLY A 423 -20.57 -19.74 -1.40
CA GLY A 423 -21.38 -20.80 -1.99
C GLY A 423 -22.17 -21.60 -0.95
N SER A 424 -21.63 -21.80 0.25
CA SER A 424 -22.28 -22.51 1.34
C SER A 424 -23.40 -21.67 1.96
N GLU A 425 -24.64 -22.18 1.93
CA GLU A 425 -25.79 -21.57 2.61
C GLU A 425 -25.57 -21.50 4.11
N GLN A 426 -24.99 -22.52 4.71
CA GLN A 426 -24.65 -22.54 6.14
C GLN A 426 -23.68 -21.44 6.51
N ASP A 427 -22.65 -21.18 5.69
CA ASP A 427 -21.69 -20.11 5.92
C ASP A 427 -22.32 -18.72 5.74
N ARG A 428 -23.22 -18.55 4.77
CA ARG A 428 -23.98 -17.31 4.63
C ARG A 428 -24.87 -17.05 5.85
N ALA A 429 -25.58 -18.08 6.32
CA ALA A 429 -26.41 -17.96 7.53
C ALA A 429 -25.56 -17.65 8.78
N ALA A 430 -24.42 -18.32 8.94
CA ALA A 430 -23.50 -18.05 10.06
C ALA A 430 -22.96 -16.61 9.98
N LEU A 431 -22.56 -16.11 8.81
CA LEU A 431 -22.12 -14.74 8.61
C LEU A 431 -23.20 -13.73 9.00
N VAL A 432 -24.42 -13.92 8.54
CA VAL A 432 -25.56 -13.03 8.84
C VAL A 432 -25.82 -12.99 10.35
N GLN A 433 -25.92 -14.15 11.01
CA GLN A 433 -26.11 -14.23 12.45
C GLN A 433 -24.98 -13.56 13.24
N PHE A 434 -23.74 -13.73 12.78
CA PHE A 434 -22.58 -13.04 13.36
C PHE A 434 -22.73 -11.52 13.23
N LEU A 435 -23.05 -11.01 12.04
CA LEU A 435 -23.23 -9.58 11.82
C LEU A 435 -24.38 -9.01 12.67
N GLU A 436 -25.49 -9.74 12.82
CA GLU A 436 -26.59 -9.31 13.68
C GLU A 436 -26.16 -9.12 15.15
N ARG A 437 -25.27 -9.97 15.65
CA ARG A 437 -24.74 -9.84 17.01
C ARG A 437 -23.67 -8.77 17.12
N ALA A 438 -22.72 -8.76 16.17
CA ALA A 438 -21.51 -7.97 16.25
C ALA A 438 -21.70 -6.49 15.85
N THR A 439 -22.79 -6.15 15.15
CA THR A 439 -23.06 -4.79 14.66
C THR A 439 -24.23 -4.10 15.36
N LYS A 440 -24.79 -4.70 16.42
CA LYS A 440 -25.82 -4.07 17.24
C LYS A 440 -25.27 -2.76 17.83
N LYS A 441 -26.08 -1.71 17.76
CA LYS A 441 -25.79 -0.41 18.38
C LYS A 441 -25.83 -0.51 19.89
#